data_fac4650ed75787e59793c10998a48283
#
_entry.id   fac4650ed75787e59793c10998a48283
#
_cell.length_a   1.000
_cell.length_b   1.000
_cell.length_c   1.000
_cell.angle_alpha   90.00
_cell.angle_beta   90.00
_cell.angle_gamma   90.00
#
_symmetry.space_group_name_H-M   'P 1'
#
loop_
_entity.id
_entity.type
_entity.pdbx_description
1 polymer ?
#
loop_
_entity_poly.entity_id
_entity_poly.type
_entity_poly.pdbx_seq_one_letter_code
_entity_poly.pdbx_strand_id
1 'polypeptide(L)'
;MVGVVFALYSAAGYGLGLASLVLNSFLAPPETRRRTRVMLWGTAVGVLSVLVLVVYIELRGLRGIEILRLPFWVWVGPILALYLLPLSFAYAVVRYRVMELPVLLRRSARYLVVRHAIVVVGIVIGVALTFVFAWALIRVLPVGPAGMMSAGPLSGLAGAAFGVLVAVGTRGAVRRVTERLDRAFFREAYDARRLLQDLARETRSSSDRRQLATLLEGSLKDALHPSSIIVLFRTAAGRLEPVTPADGRPAWSIDAVAVEAEPFAKAGATMVKPGDLPAPLTLLAPVQPDLLVPMQGIDEHLEGMLVLGPRLSDEPYGREDRELVASVANQAGTVLENLRLATAVAERLEAERVAGRELEIAREVQSKLLPQHAPVLESLDYFGVCVQARLVGGDYDDFLYLGPGRLGFVLADISGKGISAALLMASLQASLRSQYAQAPDDLPRVLRAVNRTFFDSTATSRYATLFFAIYDETTSRLRYANCGHPPPVLLGPDGAIDRLQPTGTVIGLFDEWDCRVQEIDLNPGDTLVMFTDGVAEAFNEDFEEFGEERIVDLMRAQADLPAVTMVEALVEAVQRHSGPAQSMTSRWSLLAGAPRESILSRSACGE
;
A
#
# COMPACT_ATOMS: atom_id res chain seq x y z
N MET A 1 -38.48 4.01 75.51
CA MET A 1 -37.16 3.44 75.73
C MET A 1 -36.44 3.11 74.39
N VAL A 2 -37.08 2.42 73.46
CA VAL A 2 -36.47 2.06 72.13
C VAL A 2 -36.06 3.28 71.33
N GLY A 3 -36.87 4.38 71.33
CA GLY A 3 -36.55 5.60 70.60
C GLY A 3 -35.33 6.37 71.13
N VAL A 4 -35.11 6.34 72.42
CA VAL A 4 -33.95 7.00 73.04
C VAL A 4 -32.66 6.22 72.72
N VAL A 5 -32.73 4.89 72.77
CA VAL A 5 -31.59 4.01 72.41
C VAL A 5 -31.21 4.18 70.96
N PHE A 6 -32.19 4.26 70.04
CA PHE A 6 -31.96 4.47 68.57
C PHE A 6 -31.37 5.88 68.31
N ALA A 7 -31.86 6.91 69.02
CA ALA A 7 -31.33 8.26 68.91
C ALA A 7 -29.88 8.37 69.40
N LEU A 8 -29.56 7.73 70.52
CA LEU A 8 -28.21 7.67 71.12
C LEU A 8 -27.25 6.87 70.16
N TYR A 9 -27.70 5.75 69.59
CA TYR A 9 -26.90 4.97 68.68
C TYR A 9 -26.62 5.77 67.40
N SER A 10 -27.61 6.40 66.80
CA SER A 10 -27.45 7.25 65.64
C SER A 10 -26.55 8.46 65.94
N ALA A 11 -26.72 9.14 67.06
CA ALA A 11 -25.87 10.25 67.44
C ALA A 11 -24.40 9.85 67.68
N ALA A 12 -24.16 8.67 68.27
CA ALA A 12 -22.83 8.11 68.41
C ALA A 12 -22.18 7.77 67.09
N GLY A 13 -22.93 7.16 66.13
CA GLY A 13 -22.44 6.83 64.80
C GLY A 13 -22.08 8.08 64.00
N TYR A 14 -22.93 9.10 64.01
CA TYR A 14 -22.64 10.37 63.32
C TYR A 14 -21.51 11.14 64.05
N GLY A 15 -21.40 11.08 65.35
CA GLY A 15 -20.32 11.69 66.11
C GLY A 15 -18.96 11.10 65.81
N LEU A 16 -18.89 9.77 65.73
CA LEU A 16 -17.67 9.05 65.34
C LEU A 16 -17.26 9.33 63.91
N GLY A 17 -18.23 9.40 63.00
CA GLY A 17 -17.98 9.76 61.57
C GLY A 17 -17.44 11.19 61.42
N LEU A 18 -18.02 12.15 62.16
CA LEU A 18 -17.54 13.55 62.22
C LEU A 18 -16.14 13.65 62.85
N ALA A 19 -15.90 12.94 63.92
CA ALA A 19 -14.60 12.90 64.57
C ALA A 19 -13.51 12.33 63.68
N SER A 20 -13.82 11.25 62.91
CA SER A 20 -12.93 10.69 61.92
C SER A 20 -12.60 11.68 60.79
N LEU A 21 -13.61 12.40 60.27
CA LEU A 21 -13.39 13.43 59.26
C LEU A 21 -12.57 14.62 59.75
N VAL A 22 -12.79 15.04 61.00
CA VAL A 22 -12.01 16.09 61.66
C VAL A 22 -10.55 15.63 61.84
N LEU A 23 -10.34 14.44 62.37
CA LEU A 23 -9.00 13.88 62.57
C LEU A 23 -8.23 13.79 61.25
N ASN A 24 -8.86 13.25 60.19
CA ASN A 24 -8.30 13.18 58.86
C ASN A 24 -8.05 14.56 58.22
N SER A 25 -8.84 15.59 58.55
CA SER A 25 -8.60 16.94 58.03
C SER A 25 -7.32 17.59 58.60
N PHE A 26 -6.81 17.12 59.74
CA PHE A 26 -5.57 17.60 60.34
C PHE A 26 -4.36 16.70 60.08
N LEU A 27 -4.54 15.38 60.00
CA LEU A 27 -3.46 14.41 59.85
C LEU A 27 -3.12 14.07 58.39
N ALA A 28 -3.99 14.36 57.46
CA ALA A 28 -3.79 14.01 56.06
C ALA A 28 -2.75 14.92 55.37
N PRO A 29 -2.07 14.42 54.30
CA PRO A 29 -1.18 15.20 53.45
C PRO A 29 -1.87 16.44 52.84
N PRO A 30 -1.13 17.50 52.46
CA PRO A 30 -1.70 18.78 51.99
C PRO A 30 -2.72 18.65 50.87
N GLU A 31 -2.52 17.70 49.97
CA GLU A 31 -3.40 17.43 48.81
C GLU A 31 -4.75 16.83 49.23
N THR A 32 -4.80 16.05 50.27
CA THR A 32 -6.03 15.42 50.77
C THR A 32 -6.78 16.31 51.74
N ARG A 33 -6.13 17.28 52.39
CA ARG A 33 -6.77 18.21 53.35
C ARG A 33 -7.90 19.04 52.77
N ARG A 34 -7.75 19.52 51.53
CA ARG A 34 -8.83 20.28 50.87
C ARG A 34 -10.06 19.42 50.61
N ARG A 35 -9.84 18.16 50.26
CA ARG A 35 -10.90 17.16 49.98
C ARG A 35 -11.71 16.86 51.24
N THR A 36 -11.01 16.54 52.31
CA THR A 36 -11.62 16.20 53.60
C THR A 36 -12.38 17.37 54.22
N ARG A 37 -11.89 18.61 54.06
CA ARG A 37 -12.58 19.82 54.55
C ARG A 37 -13.94 20.06 53.87
N VAL A 38 -14.04 19.84 52.55
CA VAL A 38 -15.32 20.00 51.82
C VAL A 38 -16.35 18.98 52.31
N MET A 39 -15.96 17.72 52.52
CA MET A 39 -16.81 16.67 53.05
C MET A 39 -17.20 17.00 54.51
N LEU A 40 -16.24 17.46 55.30
CA LEU A 40 -16.46 17.84 56.69
C LEU A 40 -17.51 18.95 56.85
N TRP A 41 -17.38 20.04 56.08
CA TRP A 41 -18.33 21.14 56.13
C TRP A 41 -19.73 20.74 55.64
N GLY A 42 -19.84 19.99 54.59
CA GLY A 42 -21.14 19.51 54.13
C GLY A 42 -21.83 18.58 55.11
N THR A 43 -21.06 17.67 55.74
CA THR A 43 -21.57 16.77 56.79
C THR A 43 -21.92 17.53 58.05
N ALA A 44 -21.04 18.44 58.49
CA ALA A 44 -21.28 19.23 59.71
C ALA A 44 -22.54 20.11 59.63
N VAL A 45 -22.71 20.84 58.52
CA VAL A 45 -23.90 21.71 58.34
C VAL A 45 -25.16 20.87 58.21
N GLY A 46 -25.13 19.77 57.47
CA GLY A 46 -26.28 18.88 57.29
C GLY A 46 -26.73 18.22 58.57
N VAL A 47 -25.81 17.61 59.29
CA VAL A 47 -26.11 16.88 60.55
C VAL A 47 -26.45 17.83 61.68
N LEU A 48 -25.69 18.95 61.80
CA LEU A 48 -25.92 19.93 62.92
C LEU A 48 -27.31 20.57 62.83
N SER A 49 -27.78 20.88 61.59
CA SER A 49 -29.11 21.49 61.44
C SER A 49 -30.25 20.56 61.85
N VAL A 50 -30.12 19.24 61.58
CA VAL A 50 -31.10 18.24 62.07
C VAL A 50 -31.01 18.07 63.59
N LEU A 51 -29.77 18.03 64.12
CA LEU A 51 -29.57 17.91 65.56
C LEU A 51 -30.18 19.09 66.31
N VAL A 52 -29.98 20.31 65.82
CA VAL A 52 -30.61 21.53 66.38
C VAL A 52 -32.13 21.43 66.39
N LEU A 53 -32.70 20.92 65.29
CA LEU A 53 -34.16 20.70 65.19
C LEU A 53 -34.64 19.70 66.27
N VAL A 54 -33.95 18.57 66.41
CA VAL A 54 -34.31 17.53 67.36
C VAL A 54 -34.21 18.08 68.83
N VAL A 55 -33.11 18.78 69.13
CA VAL A 55 -32.93 19.40 70.46
C VAL A 55 -34.01 20.46 70.72
N TYR A 56 -34.38 21.25 69.69
CA TYR A 56 -35.44 22.24 69.84
C TYR A 56 -36.80 21.57 70.11
N ILE A 57 -37.14 20.48 69.47
CA ILE A 57 -38.37 19.71 69.71
C ILE A 57 -38.39 19.14 71.13
N GLU A 58 -37.30 18.55 71.59
CA GLU A 58 -37.18 17.97 72.95
C GLU A 58 -37.25 19.06 74.04
N LEU A 59 -36.52 20.17 73.85
CA LEU A 59 -36.53 21.28 74.81
C LEU A 59 -37.91 21.93 74.97
N ARG A 60 -38.69 21.92 73.87
CA ARG A 60 -40.05 22.47 73.93
C ARG A 60 -41.11 21.47 74.42
N GLY A 61 -40.70 20.21 74.65
CA GLY A 61 -41.58 19.14 75.09
C GLY A 61 -42.67 18.76 74.08
N LEU A 62 -42.51 19.10 72.78
CA LEU A 62 -43.51 18.89 71.73
C LEU A 62 -43.66 17.41 71.44
N ARG A 63 -44.92 16.90 71.42
CA ARG A 63 -45.21 15.49 71.17
C ARG A 63 -46.35 15.31 70.18
N GLY A 64 -46.27 14.30 69.33
CA GLY A 64 -47.32 13.95 68.38
C GLY A 64 -47.72 15.05 67.41
N ILE A 65 -48.97 15.43 67.38
CA ILE A 65 -49.54 16.43 66.44
C ILE A 65 -48.96 17.85 66.69
N GLU A 66 -48.48 18.17 67.83
CA GLU A 66 -47.87 19.46 68.11
C GLU A 66 -46.59 19.73 67.35
N ILE A 67 -45.85 18.70 67.02
CA ILE A 67 -44.67 18.76 66.17
C ILE A 67 -45.04 19.20 64.72
N LEU A 68 -46.17 18.75 64.24
CA LEU A 68 -46.66 19.09 62.87
C LEU A 68 -47.20 20.55 62.78
N ARG A 69 -47.46 21.20 63.91
CA ARG A 69 -47.91 22.60 63.97
C ARG A 69 -46.79 23.64 63.92
N LEU A 70 -45.51 23.15 63.92
CA LEU A 70 -44.37 24.05 63.77
C LEU A 70 -44.39 24.77 62.45
N PRO A 71 -43.94 26.01 62.35
CA PRO A 71 -43.87 26.75 61.09
C PRO A 71 -43.07 26.01 60.04
N PHE A 72 -43.52 26.06 58.81
CA PHE A 72 -42.89 25.36 57.70
C PHE A 72 -41.38 25.56 57.56
N TRP A 73 -40.86 26.76 57.70
CA TRP A 73 -39.44 27.08 57.61
C TRP A 73 -38.58 26.34 58.65
N VAL A 74 -39.16 25.93 59.77
CA VAL A 74 -38.47 25.11 60.80
C VAL A 74 -38.15 23.73 60.29
N TRP A 75 -38.92 23.18 59.39
CA TRP A 75 -38.71 21.88 58.76
C TRP A 75 -37.87 21.97 57.53
N VAL A 76 -38.12 22.96 56.68
CA VAL A 76 -37.46 23.09 55.37
C VAL A 76 -35.97 23.37 55.51
N GLY A 77 -35.57 24.22 56.43
CA GLY A 77 -34.17 24.56 56.64
C GLY A 77 -33.29 23.34 56.90
N PRO A 78 -33.57 22.53 57.97
CA PRO A 78 -32.83 21.32 58.26
C PRO A 78 -32.85 20.25 57.15
N ILE A 79 -33.99 20.08 56.49
CA ILE A 79 -34.14 19.14 55.35
C ILE A 79 -33.22 19.57 54.20
N LEU A 80 -33.24 20.84 53.80
CA LEU A 80 -32.37 21.37 52.75
C LEU A 80 -30.89 21.27 53.14
N ALA A 81 -30.55 21.54 54.43
CA ALA A 81 -29.19 21.42 54.92
C ALA A 81 -28.67 19.96 54.87
N LEU A 82 -29.56 18.97 55.10
CA LEU A 82 -29.19 17.55 55.02
C LEU A 82 -28.74 17.14 53.61
N TYR A 83 -29.26 17.77 52.56
CA TYR A 83 -28.83 17.51 51.18
C TYR A 83 -27.40 18.01 50.88
N LEU A 84 -26.84 18.91 51.70
CA LEU A 84 -25.45 19.34 51.57
C LEU A 84 -24.46 18.18 51.82
N LEU A 85 -24.86 17.17 52.57
CA LEU A 85 -24.03 15.99 52.85
C LEU A 85 -23.76 15.18 51.56
N PRO A 86 -24.75 14.62 50.82
CA PRO A 86 -24.49 13.90 49.58
C PRO A 86 -23.89 14.79 48.51
N LEU A 87 -24.25 16.07 48.42
CA LEU A 87 -23.68 17.02 47.47
C LEU A 87 -22.18 17.28 47.71
N SER A 88 -21.76 17.44 48.99
CA SER A 88 -20.36 17.64 49.33
C SER A 88 -19.51 16.41 49.02
N PHE A 89 -20.03 15.20 49.27
CA PHE A 89 -19.38 13.95 48.89
C PHE A 89 -19.26 13.80 47.35
N ALA A 90 -20.36 14.04 46.65
CA ALA A 90 -20.37 14.00 45.18
C ALA A 90 -19.39 15.01 44.56
N TYR A 91 -19.35 16.24 45.11
CA TYR A 91 -18.41 17.26 44.68
C TYR A 91 -16.96 16.84 44.96
N ALA A 92 -16.67 16.25 46.15
CA ALA A 92 -15.33 15.78 46.49
C ALA A 92 -14.86 14.63 45.61
N VAL A 93 -15.73 13.67 45.29
CA VAL A 93 -15.44 12.55 44.39
C VAL A 93 -15.15 13.05 42.96
N VAL A 94 -15.97 13.96 42.45
CA VAL A 94 -15.84 14.48 41.08
C VAL A 94 -14.63 15.41 40.93
N ARG A 95 -14.43 16.33 41.90
CA ARG A 95 -13.41 17.39 41.76
C ARG A 95 -12.01 16.95 42.19
N TYR A 96 -11.89 16.09 43.20
CA TYR A 96 -10.60 15.77 43.83
C TYR A 96 -10.09 14.35 43.62
N ARG A 97 -10.70 13.57 42.71
CA ARG A 97 -10.23 12.21 42.35
C ARG A 97 -10.02 11.28 43.57
N VAL A 98 -10.92 11.36 44.57
CA VAL A 98 -10.81 10.59 45.84
C VAL A 98 -10.75 9.07 45.62
N MET A 99 -11.26 8.57 44.49
CA MET A 99 -11.16 7.17 44.08
C MET A 99 -10.53 7.12 42.68
N GLU A 100 -9.57 6.22 42.45
CA GLU A 100 -9.03 5.90 41.14
C GLU A 100 -10.06 5.10 40.34
N LEU A 101 -11.21 5.71 40.08
CA LEU A 101 -12.24 5.12 39.22
C LEU A 101 -11.78 5.18 37.77
N PRO A 102 -11.96 4.10 37.00
CA PRO A 102 -11.75 4.13 35.54
C PRO A 102 -12.47 5.34 34.93
N VAL A 103 -11.86 5.95 33.92
CA VAL A 103 -12.37 7.19 33.28
C VAL A 103 -13.84 7.08 32.88
N LEU A 104 -14.25 5.89 32.45
CA LEU A 104 -15.63 5.56 32.07
C LEU A 104 -16.59 5.70 33.29
N LEU A 105 -16.19 5.24 34.45
CA LEU A 105 -17.00 5.36 35.68
C LEU A 105 -17.09 6.81 36.17
N ARG A 106 -16.07 7.62 35.92
CA ARG A 106 -16.05 9.05 36.32
C ARG A 106 -16.99 9.89 35.44
N ARG A 107 -17.01 9.65 34.12
CA ARG A 107 -17.94 10.32 33.22
C ARG A 107 -19.37 9.89 33.51
N SER A 108 -19.58 8.59 33.71
CA SER A 108 -20.87 8.03 34.12
C SER A 108 -21.28 8.50 35.52
N ALA A 109 -20.37 8.61 36.49
CA ALA A 109 -20.64 9.13 37.82
C ALA A 109 -21.00 10.63 37.81
N ARG A 110 -20.25 11.44 37.02
CA ARG A 110 -20.58 12.87 36.84
C ARG A 110 -21.95 13.04 36.18
N TYR A 111 -22.25 12.28 35.17
CA TYR A 111 -23.56 12.26 34.53
C TYR A 111 -24.67 11.83 35.49
N LEU A 112 -24.47 10.72 36.23
CA LEU A 112 -25.41 10.23 37.25
C LEU A 112 -25.68 11.27 38.35
N VAL A 113 -24.63 11.92 38.84
CA VAL A 113 -24.75 12.96 39.88
C VAL A 113 -25.54 14.15 39.38
N VAL A 114 -25.23 14.67 38.19
CA VAL A 114 -25.95 15.81 37.57
C VAL A 114 -27.40 15.42 37.26
N ARG A 115 -27.63 14.24 36.70
CA ARG A 115 -28.97 13.73 36.40
C ARG A 115 -29.82 13.58 37.68
N HIS A 116 -29.26 12.97 38.73
CA HIS A 116 -29.98 12.83 40.01
C HIS A 116 -30.21 14.17 40.69
N ALA A 117 -29.25 15.10 40.63
CA ALA A 117 -29.44 16.45 41.11
C ALA A 117 -30.62 17.17 40.43
N ILE A 118 -30.74 17.05 39.11
CA ILE A 118 -31.87 17.63 38.36
C ILE A 118 -33.21 17.02 38.78
N VAL A 119 -33.22 15.69 39.00
CA VAL A 119 -34.44 14.98 39.45
C VAL A 119 -34.85 15.44 40.85
N VAL A 120 -33.86 15.50 41.76
CA VAL A 120 -34.09 15.95 43.14
C VAL A 120 -34.58 17.39 43.19
N VAL A 121 -33.96 18.29 42.42
CA VAL A 121 -34.42 19.71 42.31
C VAL A 121 -35.84 19.77 41.75
N GLY A 122 -36.17 18.97 40.75
CA GLY A 122 -37.53 18.89 40.21
C GLY A 122 -38.54 18.43 41.24
N ILE A 123 -38.22 17.42 42.06
CA ILE A 123 -39.09 16.95 43.16
C ILE A 123 -39.28 18.04 44.22
N VAL A 124 -38.18 18.68 44.62
CA VAL A 124 -38.24 19.77 45.65
C VAL A 124 -39.12 20.93 45.14
N ILE A 125 -38.96 21.34 43.90
CA ILE A 125 -39.81 22.39 43.30
C ILE A 125 -41.26 21.93 43.26
N GLY A 126 -41.55 20.68 42.89
CA GLY A 126 -42.91 20.13 42.84
C GLY A 126 -43.56 20.12 44.22
N VAL A 127 -42.83 19.66 45.24
CA VAL A 127 -43.32 19.68 46.64
C VAL A 127 -43.55 21.10 47.13
N ALA A 128 -42.61 22.02 46.86
CA ALA A 128 -42.77 23.44 47.26
C ALA A 128 -44.00 24.10 46.62
N LEU A 129 -44.20 23.87 45.33
CA LEU A 129 -45.40 24.39 44.59
C LEU A 129 -46.70 23.82 45.16
N THR A 130 -46.73 22.51 45.47
CA THR A 130 -47.89 21.86 46.07
C THR A 130 -48.20 22.44 47.47
N PHE A 131 -47.12 22.70 48.22
CA PHE A 131 -47.24 23.27 49.56
C PHE A 131 -47.70 24.74 49.53
N VAL A 132 -47.16 25.56 48.63
CA VAL A 132 -47.61 26.95 48.41
C VAL A 132 -49.09 27.00 48.00
N PHE A 133 -49.49 26.09 47.12
CA PHE A 133 -50.88 25.98 46.68
C PHE A 133 -51.81 25.59 47.84
N ALA A 134 -51.42 24.56 48.63
CA ALA A 134 -52.19 24.15 49.81
C ALA A 134 -52.32 25.29 50.83
N TRP A 135 -51.22 26.01 51.07
CA TRP A 135 -51.22 27.18 51.96
C TRP A 135 -52.12 28.31 51.43
N ALA A 136 -52.08 28.61 50.14
CA ALA A 136 -52.96 29.61 49.52
C ALA A 136 -54.44 29.19 49.61
N LEU A 137 -54.73 27.91 49.36
CA LEU A 137 -56.07 27.36 49.45
C LEU A 137 -56.68 27.47 50.86
N ILE A 138 -55.86 27.22 51.92
CA ILE A 138 -56.28 27.37 53.33
C ILE A 138 -56.58 28.82 53.69
N ARG A 139 -55.92 29.79 53.05
CA ARG A 139 -56.19 31.23 53.29
C ARG A 139 -57.41 31.77 52.58
N VAL A 140 -57.80 31.17 51.46
CA VAL A 140 -58.94 31.63 50.64
C VAL A 140 -60.23 30.97 51.08
N LEU A 141 -60.20 29.78 51.68
CA LEU A 141 -61.40 29.09 52.16
C LEU A 141 -61.83 29.69 53.53
N PRO A 142 -63.08 30.14 53.67
CA PRO A 142 -63.59 30.69 54.92
C PRO A 142 -63.63 29.60 56.00
N VAL A 143 -62.96 29.85 57.11
CA VAL A 143 -63.03 29.02 58.33
C VAL A 143 -64.33 29.37 59.07
N GLY A 144 -65.29 28.42 59.03
CA GLY A 144 -66.54 28.59 59.76
C GLY A 144 -66.30 28.60 61.30
N PRO A 145 -67.25 29.15 62.06
CA PRO A 145 -67.08 29.44 63.53
C PRO A 145 -67.00 28.20 64.41
N ALA A 146 -66.93 26.98 63.93
CA ALA A 146 -66.87 25.75 64.67
C ALA A 146 -65.50 25.02 64.58
N GLY A 147 -64.43 25.63 64.06
CA GLY A 147 -63.10 25.02 64.02
C GLY A 147 -62.99 23.70 63.24
N MET A 148 -64.06 23.23 62.64
CA MET A 148 -64.04 22.07 61.68
C MET A 148 -63.91 22.59 60.29
N MET A 149 -62.80 22.24 59.67
CA MET A 149 -62.64 22.41 58.21
C MET A 149 -63.73 21.64 57.49
N SER A 150 -64.81 22.32 57.07
CA SER A 150 -65.71 21.77 56.03
C SER A 150 -65.03 21.85 54.67
N ALA A 151 -63.91 21.17 54.55
CA ALA A 151 -63.35 20.93 53.26
C ALA A 151 -64.24 19.93 52.53
N GLY A 152 -65.25 20.47 51.82
CA GLY A 152 -66.08 19.63 50.99
C GLY A 152 -65.24 18.83 49.96
N PRO A 153 -65.79 17.78 49.43
CA PRO A 153 -65.07 16.89 48.48
C PRO A 153 -64.44 17.66 47.28
N LEU A 154 -64.91 18.83 46.97
CA LEU A 154 -64.37 19.74 45.96
C LEU A 154 -62.96 20.27 46.26
N SER A 155 -62.60 20.58 47.51
CA SER A 155 -61.28 21.08 47.85
C SER A 155 -60.22 19.97 47.82
N GLY A 156 -60.63 18.76 48.20
CA GLY A 156 -59.78 17.57 48.07
C GLY A 156 -59.49 17.23 46.61
N LEU A 157 -60.51 17.29 45.75
CA LEU A 157 -60.39 17.11 44.29
C LEU A 157 -59.52 18.18 43.62
N ALA A 158 -59.65 19.45 44.00
CA ALA A 158 -58.81 20.55 43.49
C ALA A 158 -57.35 20.41 43.89
N GLY A 159 -57.09 20.00 45.14
CA GLY A 159 -55.71 19.69 45.61
C GLY A 159 -55.09 18.53 44.89
N ALA A 160 -55.85 17.44 44.69
CA ALA A 160 -55.38 16.27 43.94
C ALA A 160 -55.12 16.60 42.45
N ALA A 161 -56.03 17.34 41.82
CA ALA A 161 -55.87 17.77 40.41
C ALA A 161 -54.62 18.68 40.23
N PHE A 162 -54.42 19.62 41.16
CA PHE A 162 -53.22 20.47 41.14
C PHE A 162 -51.93 19.66 41.39
N GLY A 163 -51.95 18.73 42.35
CA GLY A 163 -50.82 17.83 42.60
C GLY A 163 -50.42 17.00 41.38
N VAL A 164 -51.43 16.46 40.67
CA VAL A 164 -51.22 15.75 39.40
C VAL A 164 -50.65 16.69 38.31
N LEU A 165 -51.17 17.90 38.19
CA LEU A 165 -50.70 18.89 37.19
C LEU A 165 -49.21 19.27 37.45
N VAL A 166 -48.86 19.50 38.72
CA VAL A 166 -47.48 19.80 39.14
C VAL A 166 -46.58 18.61 38.91
N ALA A 167 -47.02 17.39 39.22
CA ALA A 167 -46.24 16.17 39.00
C ALA A 167 -45.97 15.92 37.49
N VAL A 168 -46.97 16.11 36.64
CA VAL A 168 -46.81 15.97 35.19
C VAL A 168 -45.95 17.08 34.62
N GLY A 169 -46.12 18.33 35.06
CA GLY A 169 -45.34 19.49 34.60
C GLY A 169 -43.88 19.39 34.99
N THR A 170 -43.58 19.05 36.25
CA THR A 170 -42.21 18.86 36.73
C THR A 170 -41.52 17.67 36.08
N ARG A 171 -42.25 16.56 35.88
CA ARG A 171 -41.75 15.39 35.13
C ARG A 171 -41.39 15.72 33.68
N GLY A 172 -42.23 16.50 33.01
CA GLY A 172 -41.98 16.97 31.64
C GLY A 172 -40.79 17.93 31.56
N ALA A 173 -40.64 18.84 32.50
CA ALA A 173 -39.52 19.77 32.57
C ALA A 173 -38.20 19.05 32.85
N VAL A 174 -38.16 18.16 33.83
CA VAL A 174 -37.00 17.32 34.16
C VAL A 174 -36.58 16.47 32.95
N ARG A 175 -37.54 15.85 32.29
CA ARG A 175 -37.26 15.06 31.06
C ARG A 175 -36.61 15.89 29.98
N ARG A 176 -37.14 17.10 29.66
CA ARG A 176 -36.57 17.99 28.61
C ARG A 176 -35.16 18.46 28.96
N VAL A 177 -34.91 18.77 30.24
CA VAL A 177 -33.58 19.18 30.69
C VAL A 177 -32.59 17.99 30.63
N THR A 178 -33.03 16.80 31.04
CA THR A 178 -32.20 15.59 30.97
C THR A 178 -31.88 15.23 29.51
N GLU A 179 -32.86 15.30 28.60
CA GLU A 179 -32.63 15.06 27.15
C GLU A 179 -31.68 16.09 26.51
N ARG A 180 -31.68 17.34 26.96
CA ARG A 180 -30.67 18.34 26.55
C ARG A 180 -29.30 18.06 27.11
N LEU A 181 -29.24 17.62 28.36
CA LEU A 181 -28.01 17.22 29.01
C LEU A 181 -27.39 16.00 28.33
N ASP A 182 -28.20 14.99 28.02
CA ASP A 182 -27.77 13.79 27.31
C ASP A 182 -27.14 14.15 25.96
N ARG A 183 -27.79 15.02 25.21
CA ARG A 183 -27.26 15.52 23.92
C ARG A 183 -25.96 16.30 24.08
N ALA A 184 -25.84 17.13 25.10
CA ALA A 184 -24.62 17.91 25.33
C ALA A 184 -23.44 17.03 25.80
N PHE A 185 -23.69 16.01 26.65
CA PHE A 185 -22.66 15.14 27.19
C PHE A 185 -22.16 14.07 26.21
N PHE A 186 -23.01 13.60 25.29
CA PHE A 186 -22.68 12.52 24.34
C PHE A 186 -22.43 13.04 22.92
N ARG A 187 -22.71 14.31 22.65
CA ARG A 187 -22.57 14.90 21.31
C ARG A 187 -21.12 14.87 20.83
N GLU A 188 -20.16 15.23 21.67
CA GLU A 188 -18.75 15.24 21.32
C GLU A 188 -18.22 13.83 20.98
N ALA A 189 -18.61 12.81 21.75
CA ALA A 189 -18.18 11.44 21.48
C ALA A 189 -18.82 10.87 20.19
N TYR A 190 -20.05 11.25 19.89
CA TYR A 190 -20.74 10.82 18.67
C TYR A 190 -20.18 11.51 17.44
N ASP A 191 -19.90 12.80 17.53
CA ASP A 191 -19.33 13.60 16.44
C ASP A 191 -17.89 13.15 16.13
N ALA A 192 -17.06 12.88 17.13
CA ALA A 192 -15.73 12.35 16.98
C ALA A 192 -15.72 10.98 16.27
N ARG A 193 -16.62 10.08 16.67
CA ARG A 193 -16.75 8.76 16.05
C ARG A 193 -17.15 8.85 14.57
N ARG A 194 -18.07 9.75 14.26
CA ARG A 194 -18.51 9.98 12.88
C ARG A 194 -17.39 10.57 12.02
N LEU A 195 -16.69 11.58 12.53
CA LEU A 195 -15.55 12.20 11.86
C LEU A 195 -14.44 11.17 11.56
N LEU A 196 -14.13 10.30 12.53
CA LEU A 196 -13.12 9.25 12.32
C LEU A 196 -13.57 8.16 11.35
N GLN A 197 -14.88 7.85 11.29
CA GLN A 197 -15.42 6.94 10.29
C GLN A 197 -15.44 7.55 8.87
N ASP A 198 -15.73 8.84 8.76
CA ASP A 198 -15.69 9.56 7.49
C ASP A 198 -14.23 9.71 7.04
N LEU A 199 -13.30 10.00 7.95
CA LEU A 199 -11.86 10.00 7.70
C LEU A 199 -11.37 8.65 7.15
N ALA A 200 -11.83 7.54 7.72
CA ALA A 200 -11.48 6.21 7.23
C ALA A 200 -11.96 5.96 5.78
N ARG A 201 -13.04 6.61 5.34
CA ARG A 201 -13.50 6.54 3.93
C ARG A 201 -12.68 7.45 3.01
N GLU A 202 -12.43 8.68 3.45
CA GLU A 202 -11.65 9.65 2.67
C GLU A 202 -10.20 9.24 2.51
N THR A 203 -9.61 8.59 3.50
CA THR A 203 -8.26 8.03 3.45
C THR A 203 -8.08 7.07 2.27
N ARG A 204 -9.11 6.27 1.93
CA ARG A 204 -9.06 5.33 0.79
C ARG A 204 -8.97 6.01 -0.57
N SER A 205 -9.41 7.25 -0.70
CA SER A 205 -9.41 8.01 -1.96
C SER A 205 -8.18 8.89 -2.13
N SER A 206 -7.29 8.93 -1.15
CA SER A 206 -6.07 9.75 -1.20
C SER A 206 -5.08 9.19 -2.20
N SER A 207 -4.67 10.00 -3.15
CA SER A 207 -3.71 9.66 -4.21
C SER A 207 -2.30 10.19 -3.96
N ASP A 208 -2.09 10.98 -2.91
CA ASP A 208 -0.81 11.59 -2.56
C ASP A 208 -0.55 11.49 -1.04
N ARG A 209 0.72 11.23 -0.68
CA ARG A 209 1.19 11.11 0.71
C ARG A 209 0.97 12.41 1.50
N ARG A 210 1.19 13.57 0.89
CA ARG A 210 0.97 14.87 1.56
C ARG A 210 -0.50 15.13 1.83
N GLN A 211 -1.36 14.82 0.87
CA GLN A 211 -2.80 14.93 1.02
C GLN A 211 -3.30 14.03 2.16
N LEU A 212 -2.82 12.78 2.23
CA LEU A 212 -3.13 11.85 3.31
C LEU A 212 -2.70 12.38 4.67
N ALA A 213 -1.47 12.92 4.79
CA ALA A 213 -0.99 13.49 6.06
C ALA A 213 -1.85 14.68 6.51
N THR A 214 -2.16 15.61 5.62
CA THR A 214 -3.00 16.78 5.92
C THR A 214 -4.41 16.37 6.35
N LEU A 215 -4.97 15.35 5.70
CA LEU A 215 -6.27 14.79 6.04
C LEU A 215 -6.27 14.18 7.45
N LEU A 216 -5.25 13.36 7.75
CA LEU A 216 -5.07 12.75 9.07
C LEU A 216 -4.88 13.80 10.16
N GLU A 217 -4.00 14.79 9.96
CA GLU A 217 -3.75 15.87 10.92
C GLU A 217 -5.02 16.69 11.19
N GLY A 218 -5.71 17.14 10.14
CA GLY A 218 -6.93 17.95 10.26
C GLY A 218 -8.04 17.21 10.99
N SER A 219 -8.39 16.02 10.52
CA SER A 219 -9.51 15.26 11.08
C SER A 219 -9.25 14.77 12.50
N LEU A 220 -8.02 14.35 12.82
CA LEU A 220 -7.67 13.94 14.19
C LEU A 220 -7.62 15.14 15.13
N LYS A 221 -7.20 16.33 14.66
CA LYS A 221 -7.23 17.56 15.43
C LYS A 221 -8.66 17.96 15.79
N ASP A 222 -9.57 17.87 14.85
CA ASP A 222 -10.98 18.22 15.03
C ASP A 222 -11.73 17.20 15.89
N ALA A 223 -11.39 15.91 15.77
CA ALA A 223 -12.06 14.85 16.52
C ALA A 223 -11.58 14.69 17.96
N LEU A 224 -10.27 14.81 18.21
CA LEU A 224 -9.64 14.44 19.49
C LEU A 224 -9.03 15.62 20.24
N HIS A 225 -8.85 16.77 19.58
CA HIS A 225 -8.25 17.98 20.15
C HIS A 225 -6.92 17.73 20.90
N PRO A 226 -5.93 17.04 20.28
CA PRO A 226 -4.62 16.87 20.88
C PRO A 226 -3.85 18.18 20.90
N SER A 227 -2.93 18.34 21.85
CA SER A 227 -2.03 19.51 21.94
C SER A 227 -1.03 19.55 20.79
N SER A 228 -0.66 18.37 20.25
CA SER A 228 0.23 18.22 19.11
C SER A 228 -0.11 16.95 18.32
N ILE A 229 0.09 17.00 17.00
CA ILE A 229 0.01 15.85 16.10
C ILE A 229 1.26 15.83 15.24
N ILE A 230 1.83 14.66 15.02
CA ILE A 230 2.92 14.43 14.09
C ILE A 230 2.58 13.18 13.29
N VAL A 231 2.63 13.31 11.98
CA VAL A 231 2.44 12.21 11.04
C VAL A 231 3.80 11.87 10.44
N LEU A 232 4.29 10.68 10.73
CA LEU A 232 5.55 10.15 10.22
C LEU A 232 5.23 9.10 9.16
N PHE A 233 5.86 9.21 7.99
CA PHE A 233 5.75 8.18 6.94
C PHE A 233 7.11 7.58 6.63
N ARG A 234 7.12 6.30 6.29
CA ARG A 234 8.31 5.58 5.87
C ARG A 234 8.79 6.08 4.51
N THR A 235 10.06 6.44 4.44
CA THR A 235 10.75 6.79 3.19
C THR A 235 11.28 5.54 2.49
N ALA A 236 11.69 5.69 1.21
CA ALA A 236 12.34 4.61 0.46
C ALA A 236 13.63 4.09 1.14
N ALA A 237 14.30 4.94 1.94
CA ALA A 237 15.47 4.58 2.73
C ALA A 237 15.15 3.81 4.03
N GLY A 238 13.86 3.45 4.28
CA GLY A 238 13.44 2.73 5.47
C GLY A 238 13.40 3.58 6.74
N ARG A 239 13.28 4.89 6.63
CA ARG A 239 13.24 5.82 7.75
C ARG A 239 11.86 6.46 7.89
N LEU A 240 11.43 6.69 9.13
CA LEU A 240 10.21 7.44 9.44
C LEU A 240 10.55 8.93 9.52
N GLU A 241 9.93 9.72 8.67
CA GLU A 241 10.14 11.16 8.59
C GLU A 241 8.80 11.92 8.58
N PRO A 242 8.74 13.13 9.16
CA PRO A 242 7.53 13.92 9.16
C PRO A 242 7.22 14.41 7.73
N VAL A 243 5.96 14.29 7.34
CA VAL A 243 5.50 14.66 5.99
C VAL A 243 5.33 16.18 5.86
N THR A 244 4.83 16.80 6.90
CA THR A 244 4.75 18.27 7.03
C THR A 244 5.88 18.73 7.93
N PRO A 245 6.78 19.61 7.44
CA PRO A 245 7.76 20.23 8.30
C PRO A 245 6.99 21.04 9.36
N ALA A 246 7.03 20.59 10.61
CA ALA A 246 6.48 21.37 11.70
C ALA A 246 7.28 22.67 11.80
N ASP A 247 6.61 23.81 11.73
CA ASP A 247 7.20 25.15 11.81
C ASP A 247 8.24 25.22 12.92
N GLY A 248 9.53 25.36 12.57
CA GLY A 248 10.64 25.53 13.49
C GLY A 248 11.07 24.29 14.30
N ARG A 249 10.57 23.08 14.03
CA ARG A 249 11.00 21.84 14.69
C ARG A 249 12.11 21.13 13.90
N PRO A 250 13.07 20.46 14.57
CA PRO A 250 14.11 19.70 13.89
C PRO A 250 13.51 18.59 13.02
N ALA A 251 14.12 18.35 11.88
CA ALA A 251 13.77 17.21 11.03
C ALA A 251 14.11 15.92 11.79
N TRP A 252 13.09 15.19 12.20
CA TRP A 252 13.28 13.86 12.79
C TRP A 252 13.41 12.82 11.68
N SER A 253 14.34 11.91 11.88
CA SER A 253 14.53 10.78 10.97
C SER A 253 14.80 9.55 11.85
N ILE A 254 13.83 8.66 11.95
CA ILE A 254 13.81 7.53 12.86
C ILE A 254 13.91 6.25 12.03
N ASP A 255 14.70 5.28 12.47
CA ASP A 255 14.81 3.99 11.80
C ASP A 255 13.51 3.19 11.97
N ALA A 256 12.83 2.90 10.85
CA ALA A 256 11.56 2.16 10.87
C ALA A 256 11.74 0.71 11.34
N VAL A 257 12.85 0.06 11.01
CA VAL A 257 13.13 -1.32 11.42
C VAL A 257 13.33 -1.41 12.93
N ALA A 258 14.02 -0.44 13.51
CA ALA A 258 14.19 -0.36 14.96
C ALA A 258 12.85 -0.16 15.68
N VAL A 259 11.91 0.59 15.09
CA VAL A 259 10.57 0.79 15.62
C VAL A 259 9.70 -0.46 15.46
N GLU A 260 9.81 -1.16 14.33
CA GLU A 260 9.10 -2.44 14.08
C GLU A 260 9.48 -3.54 15.10
N ALA A 261 10.71 -3.52 15.60
CA ALA A 261 11.18 -4.47 16.60
C ALA A 261 10.56 -4.24 17.99
N GLU A 262 9.97 -3.07 18.24
CA GLU A 262 9.38 -2.73 19.54
C GLU A 262 8.00 -3.37 19.73
N PRO A 263 7.66 -3.84 20.94
CA PRO A 263 6.38 -4.50 21.21
C PRO A 263 5.14 -3.64 20.86
N PHE A 264 5.24 -2.32 21.01
CA PHE A 264 4.12 -1.42 20.75
C PHE A 264 3.77 -1.34 19.26
N ALA A 265 4.73 -1.59 18.37
CA ALA A 265 4.47 -1.58 16.91
C ALA A 265 3.40 -2.61 16.50
N LYS A 266 3.29 -3.71 17.26
CA LYS A 266 2.28 -4.76 17.05
C LYS A 266 1.04 -4.59 17.94
N ALA A 267 1.12 -3.76 18.98
CA ALA A 267 0.04 -3.59 19.95
C ALA A 267 -1.05 -2.60 19.51
N GLY A 268 -0.89 -1.93 18.36
CA GLY A 268 -1.79 -0.87 17.90
C GLY A 268 -1.60 0.43 18.69
N ALA A 269 -2.69 1.17 18.96
CA ALA A 269 -2.61 2.46 19.65
C ALA A 269 -2.17 2.30 21.12
N THR A 270 -0.95 2.71 21.41
CA THR A 270 -0.30 2.53 22.71
C THR A 270 -0.12 3.86 23.45
N MET A 271 -0.60 3.93 24.69
CA MET A 271 -0.36 5.06 25.58
C MET A 271 1.08 5.06 26.07
N VAL A 272 1.71 6.22 26.04
CA VAL A 272 3.08 6.44 26.53
C VAL A 272 3.05 7.40 27.70
N LYS A 273 3.83 7.12 28.75
CA LYS A 273 4.01 8.07 29.86
C LYS A 273 5.21 8.97 29.54
N PRO A 274 5.18 10.22 29.97
CA PRO A 274 6.37 11.07 29.90
C PRO A 274 7.56 10.38 30.62
N GLY A 275 8.63 10.12 29.85
CA GLY A 275 9.83 9.44 30.34
C GLY A 275 9.95 7.94 29.98
N ASP A 276 8.90 7.28 29.51
CA ASP A 276 8.89 5.85 29.12
C ASP A 276 8.89 5.65 27.60
N LEU A 277 9.51 6.57 26.84
CA LEU A 277 9.62 6.42 25.39
C LEU A 277 10.59 5.29 25.03
N PRO A 278 10.21 4.39 24.11
CA PRO A 278 11.13 3.39 23.57
C PRO A 278 12.39 4.04 22.97
N ALA A 279 13.52 3.35 23.06
CA ALA A 279 14.83 3.88 22.62
C ALA A 279 14.82 4.49 21.21
N PRO A 280 14.20 3.87 20.17
CA PRO A 280 14.14 4.45 18.84
C PRO A 280 13.37 5.77 18.75
N LEU A 281 12.46 6.06 19.72
CA LEU A 281 11.56 7.21 19.72
C LEU A 281 11.95 8.32 20.70
N THR A 282 13.10 8.25 21.33
CA THR A 282 13.58 9.28 22.28
C THR A 282 13.68 10.67 21.66
N LEU A 283 13.90 10.76 20.36
CA LEU A 283 13.89 12.02 19.59
C LEU A 283 12.55 12.76 19.67
N LEU A 284 11.45 12.06 19.96
CA LEU A 284 10.10 12.64 20.08
C LEU A 284 9.82 13.20 21.49
N ALA A 285 10.72 13.04 22.47
CA ALA A 285 10.53 13.52 23.84
C ALA A 285 10.15 15.01 23.96
N PRO A 286 10.68 15.94 23.13
CA PRO A 286 10.29 17.36 23.19
C PRO A 286 8.81 17.60 22.88
N VAL A 287 8.14 16.70 22.17
CA VAL A 287 6.73 16.82 21.78
C VAL A 287 5.79 16.29 22.85
N GLN A 288 6.33 15.64 23.89
CA GLN A 288 5.58 15.01 24.97
C GLN A 288 4.45 14.10 24.44
N PRO A 289 4.77 13.03 23.69
CA PRO A 289 3.76 12.13 23.17
C PRO A 289 2.99 11.45 24.29
N ASP A 290 1.67 11.33 24.14
CA ASP A 290 0.77 10.62 25.04
C ASP A 290 0.21 9.34 24.39
N LEU A 291 0.10 9.35 23.03
CA LEU A 291 -0.37 8.21 22.26
C LEU A 291 0.50 8.00 21.01
N LEU A 292 0.99 6.79 20.85
CA LEU A 292 1.70 6.29 19.65
C LEU A 292 0.80 5.32 18.90
N VAL A 293 0.65 5.51 17.59
CA VAL A 293 -0.20 4.66 16.77
C VAL A 293 0.54 4.28 15.48
N PRO A 294 1.00 3.03 15.36
CA PRO A 294 1.65 2.54 14.16
C PRO A 294 0.65 2.46 13.00
N MET A 295 1.09 2.80 11.81
CA MET A 295 0.38 2.59 10.55
C MET A 295 0.99 1.37 9.86
N GLN A 296 0.33 0.24 9.93
CA GLN A 296 0.79 -1.01 9.34
C GLN A 296 0.17 -1.22 7.97
N GLY A 297 0.98 -1.72 7.02
CA GLY A 297 0.52 -2.24 5.75
C GLY A 297 -0.11 -3.63 5.86
N ILE A 298 -0.44 -4.23 4.72
CA ILE A 298 -1.05 -5.57 4.63
C ILE A 298 -0.07 -6.64 5.13
N ASP A 299 1.23 -6.48 4.85
CA ASP A 299 2.30 -7.40 5.25
C ASP A 299 2.82 -7.13 6.67
N GLU A 300 2.07 -6.41 7.51
CA GLU A 300 2.43 -6.01 8.87
C GLU A 300 3.69 -5.11 8.96
N HIS A 301 4.21 -4.63 7.85
CA HIS A 301 5.30 -3.67 7.83
C HIS A 301 4.83 -2.28 8.25
N LEU A 302 5.70 -1.57 8.98
CA LEU A 302 5.43 -0.21 9.44
C LEU A 302 5.60 0.79 8.28
N GLU A 303 4.51 1.28 7.75
CA GLU A 303 4.49 2.29 6.67
C GLU A 303 4.46 3.73 7.21
N GLY A 304 4.14 3.90 8.48
CA GLY A 304 4.12 5.20 9.14
C GLY A 304 3.76 5.12 10.62
N MET A 305 3.70 6.27 11.27
CA MET A 305 3.30 6.38 12.67
C MET A 305 2.59 7.72 12.94
N LEU A 306 1.50 7.68 13.71
CA LEU A 306 0.87 8.84 14.30
C LEU A 306 1.40 9.03 15.72
N VAL A 307 1.80 10.24 16.03
CA VAL A 307 2.23 10.66 17.36
C VAL A 307 1.31 11.77 17.84
N LEU A 308 0.54 11.52 18.89
CA LEU A 308 -0.38 12.49 19.45
C LEU A 308 0.08 12.89 20.85
N GLY A 309 0.11 14.19 21.09
CA GLY A 309 0.33 14.76 22.43
C GLY A 309 -0.91 14.64 23.31
N PRO A 310 -0.85 15.07 24.58
CA PRO A 310 -2.00 15.05 25.49
C PRO A 310 -3.17 15.86 24.92
N ARG A 311 -4.39 15.46 25.30
CA ARG A 311 -5.61 16.18 24.88
C ARG A 311 -5.70 17.53 25.58
N LEU A 312 -6.20 18.55 24.90
CA LEU A 312 -6.44 19.88 25.47
C LEU A 312 -7.47 19.87 26.62
N SER A 313 -8.26 18.80 26.74
CA SER A 313 -9.19 18.57 27.86
C SER A 313 -8.55 17.98 29.10
N ASP A 314 -7.25 17.71 29.13
CA ASP A 314 -6.52 16.96 30.18
C ASP A 314 -7.10 15.55 30.45
N GLU A 315 -7.99 15.05 29.63
CA GLU A 315 -8.53 13.69 29.72
C GLU A 315 -7.66 12.73 28.92
N PRO A 316 -7.27 11.56 29.46
CA PRO A 316 -6.50 10.57 28.72
C PRO A 316 -7.35 9.97 27.58
N TYR A 317 -6.69 9.52 26.51
CA TYR A 317 -7.36 8.81 25.42
C TYR A 317 -8.04 7.54 25.92
N GLY A 318 -9.37 7.47 25.73
CA GLY A 318 -10.17 6.33 26.13
C GLY A 318 -9.88 5.09 25.28
N ARG A 319 -10.41 3.95 25.71
CA ARG A 319 -10.29 2.70 24.93
C ARG A 319 -10.91 2.84 23.54
N GLU A 320 -12.07 3.46 23.45
CA GLU A 320 -12.81 3.69 22.20
C GLU A 320 -12.04 4.63 21.27
N ASP A 321 -11.46 5.72 21.81
CA ASP A 321 -10.62 6.64 21.01
C ASP A 321 -9.42 5.91 20.39
N ARG A 322 -8.75 5.06 21.16
CA ARG A 322 -7.58 4.29 20.73
C ARG A 322 -7.92 3.27 19.65
N GLU A 323 -9.03 2.54 19.80
CA GLU A 323 -9.50 1.56 18.83
C GLU A 323 -9.86 2.24 17.49
N LEU A 324 -10.49 3.42 17.53
CA LEU A 324 -10.84 4.20 16.35
C LEU A 324 -9.60 4.76 15.65
N VAL A 325 -8.67 5.36 16.40
CA VAL A 325 -7.43 5.90 15.81
C VAL A 325 -6.57 4.78 15.24
N ALA A 326 -6.47 3.62 15.91
CA ALA A 326 -5.78 2.45 15.37
C ALA A 326 -6.40 1.97 14.06
N SER A 327 -7.73 1.96 13.97
CA SER A 327 -8.43 1.60 12.72
C SER A 327 -8.11 2.57 11.57
N VAL A 328 -8.08 3.88 11.85
CA VAL A 328 -7.70 4.90 10.87
C VAL A 328 -6.24 4.75 10.46
N ALA A 329 -5.35 4.51 11.43
CA ALA A 329 -3.92 4.34 11.18
C ALA A 329 -3.63 3.10 10.32
N ASN A 330 -4.27 1.96 10.59
CA ASN A 330 -4.13 0.75 9.77
C ASN A 330 -4.65 0.98 8.35
N GLN A 331 -5.74 1.74 8.21
CA GLN A 331 -6.26 2.10 6.89
C GLN A 331 -5.28 3.01 6.13
N ALA A 332 -4.69 3.99 6.82
CA ALA A 332 -3.66 4.85 6.26
C ALA A 332 -2.40 4.05 5.88
N GLY A 333 -1.99 3.08 6.70
CA GLY A 333 -0.89 2.16 6.40
C GLY A 333 -1.12 1.38 5.10
N THR A 334 -2.31 0.80 4.93
CA THR A 334 -2.71 0.12 3.68
C THR A 334 -2.65 1.04 2.46
N VAL A 335 -3.12 2.29 2.59
CA VAL A 335 -3.05 3.27 1.49
C VAL A 335 -1.62 3.65 1.17
N LEU A 336 -0.77 3.86 2.18
CA LEU A 336 0.65 4.16 1.99
C LEU A 336 1.39 3.03 1.28
N GLU A 337 1.13 1.78 1.66
CA GLU A 337 1.67 0.61 0.98
C GLU A 337 1.22 0.54 -0.47
N ASN A 338 -0.07 0.74 -0.75
CA ASN A 338 -0.58 0.76 -2.12
C ASN A 338 0.05 1.87 -2.96
N LEU A 339 0.24 3.08 -2.40
CA LEU A 339 0.94 4.18 -3.08
C LEU A 339 2.41 3.83 -3.35
N ARG A 340 3.09 3.19 -2.41
CA ARG A 340 4.48 2.73 -2.58
C ARG A 340 4.59 1.68 -3.69
N LEU A 341 3.71 0.68 -3.67
CA LEU A 341 3.68 -0.38 -4.69
C LEU A 341 3.33 0.18 -6.07
N ALA A 342 2.35 1.07 -6.17
CA ALA A 342 1.99 1.73 -7.43
C ALA A 342 3.15 2.53 -8.02
N THR A 343 3.89 3.27 -7.18
CA THR A 343 5.08 4.01 -7.61
C THR A 343 6.19 3.07 -8.11
N ALA A 344 6.48 1.99 -7.36
CA ALA A 344 7.49 1.01 -7.75
C ALA A 344 7.13 0.29 -9.07
N VAL A 345 5.85 -0.05 -9.27
CA VAL A 345 5.37 -0.64 -10.55
C VAL A 345 5.50 0.36 -11.70
N ALA A 346 5.12 1.63 -11.48
CA ALA A 346 5.24 2.66 -12.50
C ALA A 346 6.71 2.92 -12.92
N GLU A 347 7.63 2.98 -11.95
CA GLU A 347 9.07 3.12 -12.21
C GLU A 347 9.62 1.93 -12.99
N ARG A 348 9.20 0.71 -12.62
CA ARG A 348 9.61 -0.51 -13.32
C ARG A 348 9.11 -0.55 -14.76
N LEU A 349 7.82 -0.23 -14.97
CA LEU A 349 7.24 -0.17 -16.32
C LEU A 349 7.93 0.89 -17.19
N GLU A 350 8.27 2.05 -16.63
CA GLU A 350 8.98 3.08 -17.37
C GLU A 350 10.42 2.64 -17.71
N ALA A 351 11.12 1.98 -16.78
CA ALA A 351 12.45 1.41 -17.06
C ALA A 351 12.37 0.33 -18.16
N GLU A 352 11.38 -0.57 -18.12
CA GLU A 352 11.15 -1.58 -19.15
C GLU A 352 10.81 -0.93 -20.50
N ARG A 353 10.01 0.15 -20.51
CA ARG A 353 9.67 0.90 -21.71
C ARG A 353 10.88 1.58 -22.35
N VAL A 354 11.74 2.19 -21.54
CA VAL A 354 12.99 2.82 -22.02
C VAL A 354 13.91 1.77 -22.62
N ALA A 355 14.14 0.66 -21.91
CA ALA A 355 14.97 -0.45 -22.39
C ALA A 355 14.41 -1.07 -23.68
N GLY A 356 13.09 -1.25 -23.78
CA GLY A 356 12.43 -1.72 -24.99
C GLY A 356 12.65 -0.80 -26.19
N ARG A 357 12.57 0.52 -25.99
CA ARG A 357 12.81 1.51 -27.05
C ARG A 357 14.26 1.53 -27.52
N GLU A 358 15.22 1.39 -26.61
CA GLU A 358 16.64 1.28 -26.98
C GLU A 358 16.91 0.05 -27.85
N LEU A 359 16.26 -1.08 -27.52
CA LEU A 359 16.34 -2.31 -28.33
C LEU A 359 15.70 -2.15 -29.71
N GLU A 360 14.58 -1.42 -29.83
CA GLU A 360 13.97 -1.11 -31.14
C GLU A 360 14.91 -0.27 -32.02
N ILE A 361 15.58 0.73 -31.43
CA ILE A 361 16.58 1.53 -32.15
C ILE A 361 17.74 0.64 -32.59
N ALA A 362 18.24 -0.24 -31.70
CA ALA A 362 19.31 -1.17 -32.06
C ALA A 362 18.90 -2.10 -33.22
N ARG A 363 17.65 -2.59 -33.24
CA ARG A 363 17.07 -3.37 -34.34
C ARG A 363 17.07 -2.59 -35.65
N GLU A 364 16.62 -1.32 -35.60
CA GLU A 364 16.59 -0.48 -36.83
C GLU A 364 18.01 -0.28 -37.38
N VAL A 365 19.00 -0.05 -36.49
CA VAL A 365 20.40 0.06 -36.94
C VAL A 365 20.90 -1.25 -37.49
N GLN A 366 20.65 -2.39 -36.83
CA GLN A 366 21.08 -3.71 -37.29
C GLN A 366 20.45 -4.09 -38.62
N SER A 367 19.16 -3.80 -38.82
CA SER A 367 18.47 -4.11 -40.08
C SER A 367 19.09 -3.39 -41.30
N LYS A 368 19.71 -2.23 -41.09
CA LYS A 368 20.44 -1.48 -42.12
C LYS A 368 21.82 -2.07 -42.42
N LEU A 369 22.36 -2.93 -41.54
CA LEU A 369 23.62 -3.64 -41.79
C LEU A 369 23.40 -4.88 -42.65
N LEU A 370 22.21 -5.45 -42.63
CA LEU A 370 21.85 -6.59 -43.48
C LEU A 370 21.65 -6.12 -44.93
N PRO A 371 21.71 -7.04 -45.94
CA PRO A 371 21.63 -6.68 -47.34
C PRO A 371 20.29 -5.99 -47.68
N GLN A 372 20.38 -4.74 -48.17
CA GLN A 372 19.20 -3.96 -48.57
C GLN A 372 18.85 -4.21 -50.05
N HIS A 373 19.82 -4.65 -50.85
CA HIS A 373 19.66 -4.92 -52.26
C HIS A 373 20.51 -6.15 -52.61
N ALA A 374 19.88 -7.10 -53.29
CA ALA A 374 20.56 -8.25 -53.85
C ALA A 374 21.04 -7.91 -55.27
N PRO A 375 22.35 -8.05 -55.59
CA PRO A 375 22.84 -7.89 -56.97
C PRO A 375 22.14 -8.87 -57.94
N VAL A 376 21.76 -8.42 -59.11
CA VAL A 376 21.12 -9.28 -60.09
C VAL A 376 22.20 -10.01 -60.91
N LEU A 377 22.13 -11.35 -60.95
CA LEU A 377 22.90 -12.19 -61.84
C LEU A 377 21.99 -12.80 -62.88
N GLU A 378 22.48 -12.97 -64.09
CA GLU A 378 21.68 -13.55 -65.18
C GLU A 378 21.58 -15.08 -65.08
N SER A 379 22.64 -15.71 -64.55
CA SER A 379 22.77 -17.16 -64.45
C SER A 379 22.38 -17.76 -63.10
N LEU A 380 22.06 -16.96 -62.10
CA LEU A 380 21.73 -17.44 -60.77
C LEU A 380 20.45 -16.80 -60.23
N ASP A 381 19.50 -17.64 -59.84
CA ASP A 381 18.33 -17.23 -59.08
C ASP A 381 18.61 -17.47 -57.57
N TYR A 382 18.52 -16.46 -56.72
CA TYR A 382 18.84 -16.60 -55.30
C TYR A 382 17.98 -15.67 -54.43
N PHE A 383 17.73 -16.13 -53.24
CA PHE A 383 16.97 -15.39 -52.22
C PHE A 383 17.42 -15.78 -50.81
N GLY A 384 17.31 -14.86 -49.88
CA GLY A 384 17.64 -15.09 -48.47
C GLY A 384 16.70 -14.36 -47.53
N VAL A 385 16.49 -14.93 -46.37
CA VAL A 385 15.68 -14.35 -45.29
C VAL A 385 16.34 -14.63 -43.93
N CYS A 386 16.35 -13.62 -43.08
CA CYS A 386 16.75 -13.73 -41.66
C CYS A 386 15.55 -13.49 -40.77
N VAL A 387 15.18 -14.47 -39.96
CA VAL A 387 14.13 -14.36 -38.96
C VAL A 387 14.78 -14.35 -37.59
N GLN A 388 14.66 -13.22 -36.89
CA GLN A 388 15.27 -13.06 -35.57
C GLN A 388 14.28 -13.37 -34.45
N ALA A 389 14.66 -14.23 -33.50
CA ALA A 389 13.85 -14.59 -32.34
C ALA A 389 13.69 -13.45 -31.32
N ARG A 390 14.58 -12.48 -31.32
CA ARG A 390 14.60 -11.30 -30.48
C ARG A 390 14.70 -10.04 -31.31
N LEU A 391 14.56 -8.88 -30.68
CA LEU A 391 14.68 -7.60 -31.36
C LEU A 391 16.00 -7.42 -32.08
N VAL A 392 17.10 -7.99 -31.56
CA VAL A 392 18.43 -8.01 -32.15
C VAL A 392 19.07 -9.39 -32.05
N GLY A 393 19.90 -9.78 -33.01
CA GLY A 393 20.47 -11.13 -33.14
C GLY A 393 21.95 -11.18 -33.50
N GLY A 394 22.53 -12.40 -33.41
CA GLY A 394 23.90 -12.71 -33.84
C GLY A 394 24.00 -13.24 -35.26
N ASP A 395 22.90 -13.65 -35.87
CA ASP A 395 22.92 -14.15 -37.24
C ASP A 395 23.25 -13.03 -38.20
N TYR A 396 24.07 -13.38 -39.18
CA TYR A 396 24.50 -12.50 -40.25
C TYR A 396 24.39 -13.21 -41.56
N ASP A 397 23.58 -12.67 -42.46
CA ASP A 397 23.50 -13.04 -43.84
C ASP A 397 23.82 -11.82 -44.71
N ASP A 398 24.54 -12.06 -45.83
CA ASP A 398 24.88 -10.97 -46.74
C ASP A 398 25.06 -11.45 -48.19
N PHE A 399 24.73 -10.56 -49.11
CA PHE A 399 25.02 -10.67 -50.52
C PHE A 399 26.02 -9.60 -50.94
N LEU A 400 27.22 -9.97 -51.22
CA LEU A 400 28.31 -9.07 -51.56
C LEU A 400 28.47 -8.93 -53.07
N TYR A 401 28.28 -7.71 -53.59
CA TYR A 401 28.65 -7.43 -54.96
C TYR A 401 30.20 -7.38 -55.09
N LEU A 402 30.77 -8.32 -55.80
CA LEU A 402 32.21 -8.51 -55.91
C LEU A 402 32.79 -8.11 -57.28
N GLY A 403 31.99 -7.42 -58.06
CA GLY A 403 32.28 -7.03 -59.43
C GLY A 403 31.34 -7.70 -60.43
N PRO A 404 31.44 -7.35 -61.74
CA PRO A 404 30.57 -7.93 -62.77
C PRO A 404 30.65 -9.45 -62.82
N GLY A 405 29.48 -10.11 -62.74
CA GLY A 405 29.36 -11.55 -62.75
C GLY A 405 29.87 -12.30 -61.52
N ARG A 406 30.18 -11.59 -60.43
CA ARG A 406 30.70 -12.21 -59.19
C ARG A 406 29.86 -11.82 -57.96
N LEU A 407 29.37 -12.81 -57.26
CA LEU A 407 28.53 -12.64 -56.05
C LEU A 407 29.14 -13.40 -54.87
N GLY A 408 29.24 -12.73 -53.75
CA GLY A 408 29.59 -13.33 -52.44
C GLY A 408 28.33 -13.66 -51.64
N PHE A 409 28.32 -14.85 -51.06
CA PHE A 409 27.33 -15.28 -50.07
C PHE A 409 27.97 -15.40 -48.73
N VAL A 410 27.37 -14.81 -47.74
CA VAL A 410 27.81 -14.92 -46.34
C VAL A 410 26.67 -15.42 -45.49
N LEU A 411 26.95 -16.41 -44.67
CA LEU A 411 26.05 -16.84 -43.61
C LEU A 411 26.88 -17.12 -42.35
N ALA A 412 26.56 -16.48 -41.26
CA ALA A 412 27.29 -16.64 -40.00
C ALA A 412 26.33 -16.62 -38.82
N ASP A 413 26.70 -17.33 -37.75
CA ASP A 413 26.05 -17.23 -36.46
C ASP A 413 27.09 -16.98 -35.36
N ILE A 414 26.83 -15.95 -34.54
CA ILE A 414 27.68 -15.55 -33.41
C ILE A 414 27.20 -16.22 -32.14
N SER A 415 28.11 -16.88 -31.43
CA SER A 415 27.84 -17.50 -30.12
C SER A 415 27.27 -16.52 -29.13
N GLY A 416 26.08 -16.84 -28.55
CA GLY A 416 25.39 -16.02 -27.58
C GLY A 416 24.12 -15.37 -28.13
N LYS A 417 23.45 -14.54 -27.33
CA LYS A 417 22.15 -13.97 -27.67
C LYS A 417 22.05 -12.50 -27.25
N GLY A 418 21.20 -11.74 -27.94
CA GLY A 418 20.89 -10.35 -27.61
C GLY A 418 21.93 -9.33 -28.07
N ILE A 419 22.03 -8.20 -27.37
CA ILE A 419 22.83 -7.02 -27.77
C ILE A 419 24.30 -7.36 -28.01
N SER A 420 24.91 -8.18 -27.15
CA SER A 420 26.33 -8.54 -27.28
C SER A 420 26.60 -9.30 -28.58
N ALA A 421 25.76 -10.26 -28.95
CA ALA A 421 25.88 -10.99 -30.21
C ALA A 421 25.63 -10.06 -31.43
N ALA A 422 24.66 -9.14 -31.33
CA ALA A 422 24.37 -8.17 -32.37
C ALA A 422 25.52 -7.20 -32.66
N LEU A 423 26.22 -6.74 -31.60
CA LEU A 423 27.40 -5.88 -31.74
C LEU A 423 28.59 -6.64 -32.39
N LEU A 424 28.79 -7.90 -32.00
CA LEU A 424 29.81 -8.75 -32.59
C LEU A 424 29.49 -9.06 -34.06
N MET A 425 28.21 -9.28 -34.40
CA MET A 425 27.75 -9.44 -35.78
C MET A 425 28.10 -8.21 -36.61
N ALA A 426 27.81 -7.01 -36.12
CA ALA A 426 28.15 -5.77 -36.79
C ALA A 426 29.67 -5.62 -37.02
N SER A 427 30.48 -6.02 -36.02
CA SER A 427 31.94 -6.03 -36.11
C SER A 427 32.44 -7.04 -37.15
N LEU A 428 31.86 -8.27 -37.18
CA LEU A 428 32.17 -9.30 -38.16
C LEU A 428 31.85 -8.82 -39.59
N GLN A 429 30.66 -8.27 -39.79
CA GLN A 429 30.21 -7.71 -41.05
C GLN A 429 31.16 -6.61 -41.56
N ALA A 430 31.46 -5.63 -40.73
CA ALA A 430 32.34 -4.51 -41.08
C ALA A 430 33.77 -5.00 -41.41
N SER A 431 34.31 -5.94 -40.61
CA SER A 431 35.60 -6.55 -40.84
C SER A 431 35.64 -7.33 -42.14
N LEU A 432 34.64 -8.19 -42.39
CA LEU A 432 34.57 -9.01 -43.61
C LEU A 432 34.52 -8.14 -44.87
N ARG A 433 33.63 -7.14 -44.93
CA ARG A 433 33.50 -6.22 -46.04
C ARG A 433 34.79 -5.41 -46.28
N SER A 434 35.42 -4.92 -45.21
CA SER A 434 36.68 -4.16 -45.31
C SER A 434 37.85 -5.01 -45.78
N GLN A 435 38.04 -6.23 -45.24
CA GLN A 435 39.13 -7.10 -45.60
C GLN A 435 38.97 -7.68 -47.01
N TYR A 436 37.73 -8.03 -47.42
CA TYR A 436 37.47 -8.47 -48.79
C TYR A 436 37.80 -7.40 -49.85
N ALA A 437 37.44 -6.13 -49.57
CA ALA A 437 37.76 -5.02 -50.47
C ALA A 437 39.27 -4.84 -50.69
N GLN A 438 40.13 -5.30 -49.78
CA GLN A 438 41.58 -5.19 -49.86
C GLN A 438 42.26 -6.39 -50.60
N ALA A 439 41.62 -7.58 -50.55
CA ALA A 439 42.18 -8.81 -51.12
C ALA A 439 41.07 -9.70 -51.72
N PRO A 440 40.37 -9.26 -52.79
CA PRO A 440 39.19 -9.94 -53.29
C PRO A 440 39.41 -11.34 -53.85
N ASP A 441 40.66 -11.70 -54.21
CA ASP A 441 40.97 -13.01 -54.80
C ASP A 441 41.64 -13.97 -53.79
N ASP A 442 42.02 -13.50 -52.59
CA ASP A 442 42.68 -14.29 -51.57
C ASP A 442 41.77 -14.50 -50.34
N LEU A 443 40.78 -15.39 -50.49
CA LEU A 443 39.81 -15.70 -49.45
C LEU A 443 40.45 -16.19 -48.11
N PRO A 444 41.48 -17.06 -48.10
CA PRO A 444 42.15 -17.44 -46.85
C PRO A 444 42.79 -16.25 -46.13
N ARG A 445 43.38 -15.31 -46.86
CA ARG A 445 43.95 -14.08 -46.25
C ARG A 445 42.89 -13.20 -45.66
N VAL A 446 41.76 -13.01 -46.36
CA VAL A 446 40.60 -12.25 -45.86
C VAL A 446 40.12 -12.84 -44.54
N LEU A 447 39.89 -14.15 -44.52
CA LEU A 447 39.31 -14.81 -43.34
C LEU A 447 40.26 -14.87 -42.17
N ARG A 448 41.60 -15.03 -42.41
CA ARG A 448 42.60 -14.89 -41.35
C ARG A 448 42.59 -13.50 -40.71
N ALA A 449 42.50 -12.44 -41.50
CA ALA A 449 42.41 -11.07 -41.02
C ALA A 449 41.12 -10.83 -40.23
N VAL A 450 39.98 -11.34 -40.72
CA VAL A 450 38.70 -11.31 -40.03
C VAL A 450 38.78 -12.05 -38.70
N ASN A 451 39.33 -13.29 -38.66
CA ASN A 451 39.51 -14.06 -37.45
C ASN A 451 40.29 -13.27 -36.41
N ARG A 452 41.44 -12.68 -36.80
CA ARG A 452 42.29 -11.92 -35.89
C ARG A 452 41.54 -10.70 -35.31
N THR A 453 40.87 -9.91 -36.17
CA THR A 453 40.10 -8.75 -35.71
C THR A 453 38.98 -9.16 -34.75
N PHE A 454 38.31 -10.28 -35.04
CA PHE A 454 37.23 -10.78 -34.19
C PHE A 454 37.76 -11.33 -32.87
N PHE A 455 38.86 -12.10 -32.90
CA PHE A 455 39.56 -12.64 -31.71
C PHE A 455 40.00 -11.50 -30.78
N ASP A 456 40.65 -10.47 -31.30
CA ASP A 456 41.12 -9.31 -30.54
C ASP A 456 39.99 -8.48 -29.93
N SER A 457 38.80 -8.54 -30.54
CA SER A 457 37.60 -7.74 -30.15
C SER A 457 36.66 -8.47 -29.20
N THR A 458 36.93 -9.78 -28.92
CA THR A 458 36.00 -10.62 -28.17
C THR A 458 36.61 -11.18 -26.90
N ALA A 459 35.75 -11.55 -25.93
CA ALA A 459 36.20 -12.35 -24.78
C ALA A 459 36.50 -13.79 -25.21
N THR A 460 37.42 -14.45 -24.53
CA THR A 460 37.98 -15.80 -24.82
C THR A 460 36.94 -16.93 -25.03
N SER A 461 35.65 -16.70 -24.83
CA SER A 461 34.58 -17.70 -25.01
C SER A 461 33.61 -17.38 -26.12
N ARG A 462 33.87 -16.36 -26.93
CA ARG A 462 32.98 -15.95 -28.03
C ARG A 462 33.59 -16.32 -29.36
N TYR A 463 32.78 -16.88 -30.24
CA TYR A 463 33.16 -17.30 -31.59
C TYR A 463 32.01 -17.08 -32.54
N ALA A 464 32.27 -17.16 -33.85
CA ALA A 464 31.28 -17.18 -34.91
C ALA A 464 31.49 -18.39 -35.80
N THR A 465 30.42 -19.07 -36.13
CA THR A 465 30.42 -19.96 -37.31
C THR A 465 30.28 -19.10 -38.57
N LEU A 466 30.93 -19.45 -39.63
CA LEU A 466 30.89 -18.67 -40.88
C LEU A 466 30.95 -19.59 -42.11
N PHE A 467 30.00 -19.40 -42.99
CA PHE A 467 30.10 -19.89 -44.38
C PHE A 467 30.26 -18.67 -45.28
N PHE A 468 31.36 -18.65 -46.08
CA PHE A 468 31.58 -17.63 -47.10
C PHE A 468 31.86 -18.27 -48.44
N ALA A 469 31.05 -17.96 -49.42
CA ALA A 469 31.21 -18.47 -50.78
C ALA A 469 31.21 -17.34 -51.82
N ILE A 470 31.94 -17.55 -52.92
CA ILE A 470 32.01 -16.65 -54.06
C ILE A 470 31.62 -17.43 -55.29
N TYR A 471 30.53 -17.01 -55.91
CA TYR A 471 30.08 -17.51 -57.21
C TYR A 471 30.61 -16.64 -58.34
N ASP A 472 31.16 -17.27 -59.38
CA ASP A 472 31.63 -16.62 -60.58
C ASP A 472 30.77 -17.10 -61.76
N GLU A 473 29.98 -16.18 -62.30
CA GLU A 473 29.03 -16.43 -63.38
C GLU A 473 29.72 -16.86 -64.68
N THR A 474 30.96 -16.41 -64.97
CA THR A 474 31.68 -16.71 -66.18
C THR A 474 32.20 -18.14 -66.22
N THR A 475 32.47 -18.71 -65.06
CA THR A 475 33.00 -20.08 -64.93
C THR A 475 31.98 -21.05 -64.33
N SER A 476 30.82 -20.57 -63.87
CA SER A 476 29.82 -21.33 -63.11
C SER A 476 30.41 -22.05 -61.91
N ARG A 477 31.43 -21.46 -61.28
CA ARG A 477 32.11 -22.04 -60.11
C ARG A 477 31.77 -21.31 -58.80
N LEU A 478 31.62 -22.11 -57.78
CA LEU A 478 31.46 -21.65 -56.42
C LEU A 478 32.73 -22.00 -55.63
N ARG A 479 33.46 -20.97 -55.18
CA ARG A 479 34.59 -21.11 -54.25
C ARG A 479 34.09 -20.82 -52.84
N TYR A 480 34.35 -21.71 -51.86
CA TYR A 480 33.82 -21.50 -50.53
C TYR A 480 34.85 -21.84 -49.42
N ALA A 481 34.67 -21.24 -48.28
CA ALA A 481 35.23 -21.61 -47.00
C ALA A 481 34.08 -21.79 -46.00
N ASN A 482 34.08 -22.96 -45.35
CA ASN A 482 33.17 -23.27 -44.25
C ASN A 482 33.94 -23.30 -42.91
N CYS A 483 33.75 -22.31 -42.09
CA CYS A 483 34.41 -22.11 -40.82
C CYS A 483 33.51 -22.58 -39.65
N GLY A 484 33.27 -23.90 -39.60
CA GLY A 484 32.48 -24.54 -38.56
C GLY A 484 30.97 -24.23 -38.60
N HIS A 485 30.48 -23.77 -39.74
CA HIS A 485 29.04 -23.54 -39.97
C HIS A 485 28.35 -24.85 -40.37
N PRO A 486 27.03 -25.06 -40.07
CA PRO A 486 26.30 -26.20 -40.61
C PRO A 486 26.52 -26.35 -42.12
N PRO A 487 26.85 -27.56 -42.60
CA PRO A 487 27.18 -27.73 -44.01
C PRO A 487 26.02 -27.38 -44.93
N PRO A 488 26.15 -26.40 -45.82
CA PRO A 488 25.15 -26.17 -46.88
C PRO A 488 24.86 -27.43 -47.68
N VAL A 489 23.61 -27.58 -48.07
CA VAL A 489 23.12 -28.74 -48.86
C VAL A 489 23.03 -28.36 -50.33
N LEU A 490 23.73 -29.10 -51.15
CA LEU A 490 23.66 -29.02 -52.61
C LEU A 490 22.84 -30.19 -53.14
N LEU A 491 21.74 -29.89 -53.80
CA LEU A 491 20.86 -30.86 -54.47
C LEU A 491 21.10 -30.78 -55.97
N GLY A 492 21.55 -31.88 -56.57
CA GLY A 492 21.69 -32.02 -58.02
C GLY A 492 20.36 -32.31 -58.70
N PRO A 493 20.27 -32.11 -60.06
CA PRO A 493 19.07 -32.37 -60.84
C PRO A 493 18.69 -33.86 -60.88
N ASP A 494 19.64 -34.75 -60.60
CA ASP A 494 19.42 -36.19 -60.45
C ASP A 494 18.91 -36.62 -59.07
N GLY A 495 18.72 -35.65 -58.18
CA GLY A 495 18.33 -35.87 -56.78
C GLY A 495 19.48 -36.26 -55.87
N ALA A 496 20.74 -36.27 -56.38
CA ALA A 496 21.93 -36.47 -55.56
C ALA A 496 22.12 -35.32 -54.58
N ILE A 497 22.58 -35.64 -53.37
CA ILE A 497 22.82 -34.66 -52.31
C ILE A 497 24.29 -34.65 -51.99
N ASP A 498 24.89 -33.48 -52.04
CA ASP A 498 26.22 -33.22 -51.48
C ASP A 498 26.15 -32.18 -50.34
N ARG A 499 27.15 -32.17 -49.48
CA ARG A 499 27.24 -31.26 -48.34
C ARG A 499 28.58 -30.55 -48.37
N LEU A 500 28.53 -29.22 -48.33
CA LEU A 500 29.72 -28.39 -48.36
C LEU A 500 30.40 -28.39 -46.98
N GLN A 501 31.30 -29.39 -46.80
CA GLN A 501 31.92 -29.72 -45.53
C GLN A 501 32.74 -28.56 -44.96
N PRO A 502 32.95 -28.50 -43.60
CA PRO A 502 33.82 -27.52 -42.99
C PRO A 502 35.27 -27.61 -43.54
N THR A 503 35.82 -26.43 -43.84
CA THR A 503 37.19 -26.28 -44.38
C THR A 503 38.14 -25.62 -43.37
N GLY A 504 37.59 -25.13 -42.28
CA GLY A 504 38.29 -24.53 -41.13
C GLY A 504 37.48 -24.62 -39.86
N THR A 505 38.05 -24.19 -38.74
CA THR A 505 37.37 -24.08 -37.45
C THR A 505 36.61 -22.75 -37.38
N VAL A 506 35.79 -22.57 -36.34
CA VAL A 506 35.05 -21.34 -36.05
C VAL A 506 35.95 -20.11 -35.99
N ILE A 507 35.42 -18.95 -36.29
CA ILE A 507 36.11 -17.66 -36.28
C ILE A 507 36.13 -17.10 -34.82
N GLY A 508 37.28 -16.54 -34.41
CA GLY A 508 37.45 -15.82 -33.17
C GLY A 508 37.73 -16.67 -31.91
N LEU A 509 37.83 -17.98 -32.04
CA LEU A 509 38.14 -18.87 -30.94
C LEU A 509 39.66 -19.06 -30.72
N PHE A 510 40.44 -19.05 -31.82
CA PHE A 510 41.89 -19.28 -31.79
C PHE A 510 42.62 -18.12 -32.46
N ASP A 511 43.75 -17.68 -31.89
CA ASP A 511 44.61 -16.65 -32.48
C ASP A 511 45.30 -17.20 -33.72
N GLU A 512 45.98 -18.39 -33.60
CA GLU A 512 46.49 -19.10 -34.78
C GLU A 512 45.38 -19.85 -35.48
N TRP A 513 44.91 -19.31 -36.57
CA TRP A 513 43.76 -19.79 -37.30
C TRP A 513 44.02 -19.79 -38.81
N ASP A 514 43.59 -20.84 -39.49
CA ASP A 514 43.68 -20.96 -40.94
C ASP A 514 42.48 -21.76 -41.50
N CYS A 515 42.16 -21.53 -42.77
CA CYS A 515 41.13 -22.25 -43.48
C CYS A 515 41.57 -22.62 -44.90
N ARG A 516 40.97 -23.68 -45.42
CA ARG A 516 41.13 -24.07 -46.84
C ARG A 516 39.96 -23.51 -47.62
N VAL A 517 40.18 -23.28 -48.92
CA VAL A 517 39.12 -22.96 -49.87
C VAL A 517 38.88 -24.18 -50.74
N GLN A 518 37.63 -24.54 -50.86
CA GLN A 518 37.18 -25.56 -51.81
C GLN A 518 36.44 -24.89 -52.96
N GLU A 519 36.38 -25.60 -54.08
CA GLU A 519 35.79 -25.15 -55.31
C GLU A 519 34.91 -26.28 -55.86
N ILE A 520 33.66 -25.89 -56.25
CA ILE A 520 32.70 -26.80 -56.87
C ILE A 520 32.14 -26.14 -58.12
N ASP A 521 31.76 -26.95 -59.09
CA ASP A 521 30.98 -26.49 -60.23
C ASP A 521 29.49 -26.42 -59.80
N LEU A 522 28.83 -25.33 -60.12
CA LEU A 522 27.40 -25.14 -59.86
C LEU A 522 26.68 -25.16 -61.20
N ASN A 523 26.10 -26.31 -61.58
CA ASN A 523 25.50 -26.55 -62.88
C ASN A 523 24.03 -26.10 -62.93
N PRO A 524 23.50 -25.83 -64.15
CA PRO A 524 22.08 -25.59 -64.28
C PRO A 524 21.24 -26.75 -63.75
N GLY A 525 20.28 -26.43 -62.87
CA GLY A 525 19.43 -27.39 -62.14
C GLY A 525 19.95 -27.79 -60.76
N ASP A 526 21.19 -27.41 -60.39
CA ASP A 526 21.66 -27.56 -59.00
C ASP A 526 20.98 -26.55 -58.08
N THR A 527 20.64 -26.98 -56.90
CA THR A 527 20.03 -26.10 -55.85
C THR A 527 20.86 -26.13 -54.59
N LEU A 528 21.39 -24.98 -54.19
CA LEU A 528 22.16 -24.83 -52.96
C LEU A 528 21.31 -24.17 -51.87
N VAL A 529 21.19 -24.80 -50.70
CA VAL A 529 20.52 -24.23 -49.52
C VAL A 529 21.51 -24.13 -48.38
N MET A 530 21.58 -22.95 -47.79
CA MET A 530 22.38 -22.61 -46.61
C MET A 530 21.48 -22.21 -45.46
N PHE A 531 21.72 -22.69 -44.26
CA PHE A 531 20.89 -22.39 -43.11
C PHE A 531 21.73 -22.37 -41.82
N THR A 532 21.29 -21.57 -40.82
CA THR A 532 21.85 -21.61 -39.46
C THR A 532 21.22 -22.77 -38.68
N ASP A 533 21.86 -23.17 -37.59
CA ASP A 533 21.39 -24.25 -36.70
C ASP A 533 19.95 -24.04 -36.21
N GLY A 534 19.53 -22.79 -36.03
CA GLY A 534 18.17 -22.47 -35.63
C GLY A 534 17.07 -22.97 -36.54
N VAL A 535 17.36 -23.31 -37.84
CA VAL A 535 16.39 -23.94 -38.75
C VAL A 535 16.24 -25.42 -38.41
N ALA A 536 17.37 -26.14 -38.33
CA ALA A 536 17.37 -27.58 -38.09
C ALA A 536 16.97 -27.92 -36.63
N GLU A 537 17.38 -27.08 -35.67
CA GLU A 537 17.08 -27.21 -34.23
C GLU A 537 15.74 -26.56 -33.85
N ALA A 538 14.89 -26.20 -34.77
CA ALA A 538 13.56 -25.69 -34.44
C ALA A 538 12.72 -26.84 -33.86
N PHE A 539 12.31 -26.71 -32.58
CA PHE A 539 11.55 -27.73 -31.86
C PHE A 539 10.04 -27.58 -32.07
N ASN A 540 9.32 -28.70 -32.07
CA ASN A 540 7.87 -28.71 -31.91
C ASN A 540 7.45 -28.79 -30.41
N GLU A 541 6.15 -28.91 -30.16
CA GLU A 541 5.60 -29.05 -28.79
C GLU A 541 6.06 -30.35 -28.10
N ASP A 542 6.44 -31.37 -28.85
CA ASP A 542 6.93 -32.66 -28.38
C ASP A 542 8.48 -32.69 -28.24
N PHE A 543 9.15 -31.54 -28.41
CA PHE A 543 10.61 -31.41 -28.37
C PHE A 543 11.35 -32.19 -29.47
N GLU A 544 10.71 -32.41 -30.60
CA GLU A 544 11.35 -32.97 -31.79
C GLU A 544 11.90 -31.84 -32.66
N GLU A 545 13.16 -31.97 -33.10
CA GLU A 545 13.78 -31.04 -34.02
C GLU A 545 13.15 -31.09 -35.43
N PHE A 546 13.16 -29.97 -36.11
CA PHE A 546 12.76 -29.93 -37.53
C PHE A 546 13.66 -30.84 -38.37
N GLY A 547 14.94 -30.74 -38.16
CA GLY A 547 15.96 -31.61 -38.72
C GLY A 547 16.29 -31.32 -40.20
N GLU A 548 17.48 -31.71 -40.62
CA GLU A 548 17.98 -31.52 -41.98
C GLU A 548 17.19 -32.36 -43.01
N GLU A 549 16.68 -33.53 -42.63
CA GLU A 549 15.93 -34.39 -43.53
C GLU A 549 14.69 -33.71 -44.11
N ARG A 550 13.95 -32.98 -43.26
CA ARG A 550 12.77 -32.21 -43.73
C ARG A 550 13.15 -31.05 -44.65
N ILE A 551 14.32 -30.42 -44.43
CA ILE A 551 14.86 -29.39 -45.32
C ILE A 551 15.12 -30.01 -46.71
N VAL A 552 15.83 -31.14 -46.76
CA VAL A 552 16.17 -31.85 -47.98
C VAL A 552 14.92 -32.31 -48.74
N ASP A 553 13.92 -32.85 -48.05
CA ASP A 553 12.68 -33.30 -48.66
C ASP A 553 11.88 -32.12 -49.29
N LEU A 554 11.89 -30.98 -48.62
CA LEU A 554 11.29 -29.75 -49.17
C LEU A 554 12.06 -29.23 -50.38
N MET A 555 13.40 -29.25 -50.36
CA MET A 555 14.23 -28.90 -51.51
C MET A 555 13.90 -29.77 -52.71
N ARG A 556 13.81 -31.09 -52.54
CA ARG A 556 13.44 -32.03 -53.63
C ARG A 556 12.06 -31.76 -54.19
N ALA A 557 11.09 -31.49 -53.32
CA ALA A 557 9.72 -31.22 -53.71
C ALA A 557 9.56 -29.91 -54.50
N GLN A 558 10.52 -28.99 -54.36
CA GLN A 558 10.42 -27.63 -54.91
C GLN A 558 11.63 -27.20 -55.74
N ALA A 559 12.46 -28.15 -56.18
CA ALA A 559 13.69 -27.87 -56.95
C ALA A 559 13.47 -27.04 -58.21
N ASP A 560 12.31 -27.18 -58.86
CA ASP A 560 11.93 -26.45 -60.09
C ASP A 560 11.34 -25.06 -59.84
N LEU A 561 11.14 -24.66 -58.55
CA LEU A 561 10.53 -23.39 -58.22
C LEU A 561 11.59 -22.28 -58.05
N PRO A 562 11.19 -20.99 -58.19
CA PRO A 562 12.07 -19.87 -57.91
C PRO A 562 12.60 -19.92 -56.48
N ALA A 563 13.83 -19.44 -56.23
CA ALA A 563 14.49 -19.44 -54.94
C ALA A 563 13.63 -18.76 -53.85
N VAL A 564 12.92 -17.68 -54.18
CA VAL A 564 12.01 -17.00 -53.25
C VAL A 564 10.90 -17.93 -52.75
N THR A 565 10.26 -18.68 -53.68
CA THR A 565 9.16 -19.59 -53.33
C THR A 565 9.63 -20.76 -52.48
N MET A 566 10.83 -21.29 -52.76
CA MET A 566 11.44 -22.35 -51.96
C MET A 566 11.74 -21.87 -50.54
N VAL A 567 12.33 -20.69 -50.40
CA VAL A 567 12.64 -20.11 -49.08
C VAL A 567 11.37 -19.83 -48.29
N GLU A 568 10.34 -19.25 -48.92
CA GLU A 568 9.05 -19.01 -48.27
C GLU A 568 8.39 -20.30 -47.78
N ALA A 569 8.42 -21.36 -48.59
CA ALA A 569 7.87 -22.66 -48.19
C ALA A 569 8.65 -23.32 -47.04
N LEU A 570 9.98 -23.18 -47.03
CA LEU A 570 10.80 -23.64 -45.89
C LEU A 570 10.48 -22.85 -44.63
N VAL A 571 10.34 -21.51 -44.72
CA VAL A 571 9.90 -20.64 -43.61
C VAL A 571 8.56 -21.10 -43.03
N GLU A 572 7.57 -21.29 -43.89
CA GLU A 572 6.25 -21.75 -43.47
C GLU A 572 6.28 -23.14 -42.82
N ALA A 573 7.11 -24.05 -43.34
CA ALA A 573 7.25 -25.40 -42.80
C ALA A 573 7.87 -25.38 -41.39
N VAL A 574 8.93 -24.59 -41.18
CA VAL A 574 9.58 -24.41 -39.87
C VAL A 574 8.61 -23.77 -38.91
N GLN A 575 7.90 -22.69 -39.29
CA GLN A 575 6.91 -22.01 -38.43
C GLN A 575 5.75 -22.93 -38.06
N ARG A 576 5.28 -23.76 -38.99
CA ARG A 576 4.20 -24.73 -38.74
C ARG A 576 4.65 -25.83 -37.80
N HIS A 577 5.92 -26.27 -37.88
CA HIS A 577 6.51 -27.27 -37.00
C HIS A 577 6.67 -26.73 -35.58
N SER A 578 7.24 -25.53 -35.42
CA SER A 578 7.55 -24.94 -34.11
C SER A 578 6.32 -24.41 -33.38
N GLY A 579 5.19 -24.17 -34.08
CA GLY A 579 4.02 -23.51 -33.50
C GLY A 579 4.25 -22.03 -33.15
N PRO A 580 3.18 -21.29 -32.77
CA PRO A 580 3.25 -19.84 -32.60
C PRO A 580 4.09 -19.40 -31.38
N ALA A 581 4.21 -20.23 -30.35
CA ALA A 581 4.95 -19.89 -29.14
C ALA A 581 6.47 -20.07 -29.29
N GLN A 582 6.91 -21.06 -30.08
CA GLN A 582 8.33 -21.34 -30.27
C GLN A 582 8.92 -20.65 -31.51
N SER A 583 8.11 -20.34 -32.53
CA SER A 583 8.54 -19.53 -33.67
C SER A 583 9.06 -18.14 -33.26
N MET A 584 8.62 -17.62 -32.11
CA MET A 584 9.13 -16.38 -31.49
C MET A 584 10.49 -16.53 -30.77
N THR A 585 10.95 -17.75 -30.52
CA THR A 585 12.21 -18.03 -29.80
C THR A 585 13.32 -18.53 -30.67
N SER A 586 13.03 -18.99 -31.88
CA SER A 586 14.00 -19.52 -32.84
C SER A 586 14.51 -18.44 -33.80
N ARG A 587 15.83 -18.37 -33.94
CA ARG A 587 16.55 -17.46 -34.82
C ARG A 587 17.17 -18.28 -35.94
N TRP A 588 16.98 -17.87 -37.20
CA TRP A 588 17.50 -18.59 -38.31
C TRP A 588 17.59 -17.71 -39.57
N SER A 589 18.55 -18.05 -40.42
CA SER A 589 18.72 -17.48 -41.74
C SER A 589 18.76 -18.59 -42.76
N LEU A 590 18.16 -18.35 -43.88
CA LEU A 590 18.06 -19.30 -44.97
C LEU A 590 18.39 -18.59 -46.30
N LEU A 591 19.24 -19.21 -47.08
CA LEU A 591 19.65 -18.75 -48.40
C LEU A 591 19.49 -19.91 -49.38
N ALA A 592 18.84 -19.68 -50.50
CA ALA A 592 18.77 -20.66 -51.59
C ALA A 592 19.19 -20.00 -52.89
N GLY A 593 19.85 -20.75 -53.74
CA GLY A 593 20.23 -20.32 -55.06
C GLY A 593 20.29 -21.50 -56.04
N ALA A 594 19.79 -21.29 -57.24
CA ALA A 594 19.83 -22.24 -58.33
C ALA A 594 20.29 -21.56 -59.62
N PRO A 595 21.24 -22.15 -60.37
CA PRO A 595 21.61 -21.63 -61.68
C PRO A 595 20.41 -21.66 -62.65
N ARG A 596 20.18 -20.52 -63.30
CA ARG A 596 19.18 -20.42 -64.35
C ARG A 596 19.76 -20.91 -65.71
N GLU A 597 18.96 -21.64 -66.50
CA GLU A 597 19.26 -21.78 -67.95
C GLU A 597 19.27 -20.37 -68.54
N SER A 598 20.34 -20.06 -69.31
CA SER A 598 20.52 -18.74 -69.88
C SER A 598 19.29 -18.33 -70.69
N ILE A 599 18.79 -17.12 -70.46
CA ILE A 599 17.58 -16.55 -71.12
C ILE A 599 17.69 -16.55 -72.66
N LEU A 600 18.88 -16.73 -73.18
CA LEU A 600 19.12 -16.83 -74.64
C LEU A 600 18.47 -18.05 -75.32
N SER A 601 18.05 -19.08 -74.57
CA SER A 601 17.34 -20.24 -75.13
C SER A 601 15.81 -20.13 -75.09
N ARG A 602 15.21 -19.17 -74.43
CA ARG A 602 13.74 -19.01 -74.34
C ARG A 602 13.14 -17.99 -75.29
N SER A 603 13.95 -17.19 -75.99
CA SER A 603 13.42 -16.24 -76.99
C SER A 603 13.29 -16.84 -78.45
N ALA A 604 13.53 -18.15 -78.59
CA ALA A 604 13.47 -18.81 -79.91
C ALA A 604 12.26 -19.74 -80.16
N CYS A 605 11.29 -19.77 -79.19
CA CYS A 605 10.05 -20.53 -79.47
C CYS A 605 8.85 -19.77 -78.88
N GLY A 606 8.09 -19.13 -79.75
CA GLY A 606 6.71 -18.76 -79.45
C GLY A 606 6.34 -17.34 -79.85
N GLU A 607 5.92 -17.21 -81.11
CA GLU A 607 4.89 -16.24 -81.47
C GLU A 607 3.60 -16.45 -80.72
#